data_3671b57ea785817b3e7828bf7281420d
#
_entry.id   3671b57ea785817b3e7828bf7281420d
#
_cell.length_a   1.000
_cell.length_b   1.000
_cell.length_c   1.000
_cell.angle_alpha   90.00
_cell.angle_beta   90.00
_cell.angle_gamma   90.00
#
_symmetry.space_group_name_H-M   'P 1'
#
loop_
_entity.id
_entity.type
_entity.pdbx_description
1 polymer ?
#
loop_
_entity_poly.entity_id
_entity_poly.type
_entity_poly.pdbx_seq_one_letter_code
_entity_poly.pdbx_strand_id
1 'polypeptide(L)'
;LYGLMLESYNDAAVVIAEYYGSKAAGLSMDCSLHTEEESRKAVLTFARKMNEKAKEIGCENTFFITPNGLDAELETDGTQKQHSCTATDLAAIMRYCAFMSPQKETFLTITRTASRQFYSLKKAQDGTFETGTRAVSAANHNAFLQMMDGMLSGKTGFTGKAGYCYVGALTKGEKSFTIALLACGWPNNRTWKWHDARLLLEYGLEAFDQRSLQQPDLPKTL
;
A
#
# COMPACT_ATOMS: atom_id res chain seq x y z
N LEU A 1 -11.75 3.19 0.95
CA LEU A 1 -10.55 2.42 1.35
C LEU A 1 -10.73 0.90 1.19
N TYR A 2 -11.87 0.30 1.57
CA TYR A 2 -12.08 -1.15 1.41
C TYR A 2 -11.96 -1.61 -0.05
N GLY A 3 -12.63 -0.91 -1.00
CA GLY A 3 -12.51 -1.23 -2.42
C GLY A 3 -11.07 -1.17 -2.93
N LEU A 4 -10.30 -0.17 -2.48
CA LEU A 4 -8.88 -0.03 -2.80
C LEU A 4 -8.05 -1.18 -2.22
N MET A 5 -8.21 -1.49 -0.95
CA MET A 5 -7.31 -2.43 -0.27
C MET A 5 -7.67 -3.89 -0.51
N LEU A 6 -8.96 -4.23 -0.64
CA LEU A 6 -9.41 -5.60 -0.83
C LEU A 6 -9.44 -6.01 -2.31
N GLU A 7 -10.06 -5.18 -3.17
CA GLU A 7 -10.27 -5.46 -4.60
C GLU A 7 -9.23 -4.81 -5.52
N SER A 8 -8.38 -3.93 -4.99
CA SER A 8 -7.43 -3.16 -5.81
C SER A 8 -8.11 -2.27 -6.86
N TYR A 9 -9.23 -1.62 -6.52
CA TYR A 9 -9.90 -0.70 -7.44
C TYR A 9 -8.99 0.48 -7.78
N ASN A 10 -8.59 0.57 -9.03
CA ASN A 10 -7.70 1.62 -9.53
C ASN A 10 -8.34 3.02 -9.46
N ASP A 11 -9.62 3.10 -9.79
CA ASP A 11 -10.43 4.32 -9.69
C ASP A 11 -10.54 4.82 -8.25
N ALA A 12 -10.70 3.93 -7.27
CA ALA A 12 -10.71 4.30 -5.87
C ALA A 12 -9.41 4.97 -5.42
N ALA A 13 -8.25 4.50 -5.93
CA ALA A 13 -6.97 5.14 -5.66
C ALA A 13 -6.89 6.54 -6.26
N VAL A 14 -7.36 6.70 -7.51
CA VAL A 14 -7.36 7.99 -8.20
C VAL A 14 -8.28 9.00 -7.50
N VAL A 15 -9.50 8.60 -7.14
CA VAL A 15 -10.46 9.47 -6.42
C VAL A 15 -9.89 9.95 -5.08
N ILE A 16 -9.25 9.05 -4.32
CA ILE A 16 -8.60 9.40 -3.05
C ILE A 16 -7.46 10.39 -3.30
N ALA A 17 -6.64 10.11 -4.31
CA ALA A 17 -5.51 10.96 -4.67
C ALA A 17 -5.96 12.36 -5.14
N GLU A 18 -6.99 12.41 -5.97
CA GLU A 18 -7.54 13.68 -6.43
C GLU A 18 -8.10 14.50 -5.27
N TYR A 19 -8.91 13.90 -4.39
CA TYR A 19 -9.47 14.59 -3.23
C TYR A 19 -8.40 15.17 -2.29
N TYR A 20 -7.46 14.35 -1.84
CA TYR A 20 -6.42 14.82 -0.92
C TYR A 20 -5.36 15.68 -1.60
N GLY A 21 -5.10 15.43 -2.88
CA GLY A 21 -4.23 16.26 -3.70
C GLY A 21 -4.82 17.64 -3.93
N SER A 22 -6.13 17.76 -4.15
CA SER A 22 -6.85 19.04 -4.28
C SER A 22 -6.73 19.86 -3.02
N LYS A 23 -6.95 19.23 -1.85
CA LYS A 23 -6.74 19.88 -0.55
C LYS A 23 -5.32 20.42 -0.41
N ALA A 24 -4.33 19.64 -0.80
CA ALA A 24 -2.91 20.03 -0.71
C ALA A 24 -2.52 21.11 -1.74
N ALA A 25 -3.19 21.13 -2.90
CA ALA A 25 -2.95 22.08 -3.99
C ALA A 25 -3.77 23.38 -3.88
N GLY A 26 -4.66 23.50 -2.87
CA GLY A 26 -5.56 24.64 -2.72
C GLY A 26 -6.64 24.73 -3.80
N LEU A 27 -7.03 23.56 -4.39
CA LEU A 27 -8.11 23.47 -5.37
C LEU A 27 -9.46 23.23 -4.67
N SER A 28 -10.55 23.30 -5.46
CA SER A 28 -11.88 22.94 -4.97
C SER A 28 -11.89 21.52 -4.39
N MET A 29 -12.63 21.32 -3.29
CA MET A 29 -12.85 19.98 -2.73
C MET A 29 -13.99 19.23 -3.43
N ASP A 30 -14.79 19.91 -4.24
CA ASP A 30 -15.73 19.29 -5.17
C ASP A 30 -15.00 18.96 -6.47
N CYS A 31 -14.43 17.77 -6.52
CA CYS A 31 -13.67 17.29 -7.69
C CYS A 31 -14.52 17.20 -8.97
N SER A 32 -15.85 17.21 -8.87
CA SER A 32 -16.73 17.23 -10.04
C SER A 32 -16.69 18.54 -10.82
N LEU A 33 -16.14 19.58 -10.23
CA LEU A 33 -15.96 20.91 -10.83
C LEU A 33 -14.58 21.11 -11.45
N HIS A 34 -13.67 20.14 -11.31
CA HIS A 34 -12.32 20.25 -11.83
C HIS A 34 -12.29 20.18 -13.35
N THR A 35 -11.43 20.98 -13.93
CA THR A 35 -10.92 20.75 -15.28
C THR A 35 -9.98 19.56 -15.29
N GLU A 36 -9.72 19.00 -16.47
CA GLU A 36 -8.75 17.89 -16.62
C GLU A 36 -7.36 18.28 -16.07
N GLU A 37 -6.94 19.52 -16.28
CA GLU A 37 -5.65 20.04 -15.78
C GLU A 37 -5.63 20.12 -14.25
N GLU A 38 -6.70 20.55 -13.62
CA GLU A 38 -6.82 20.59 -12.16
C GLU A 38 -6.84 19.20 -11.54
N SER A 39 -7.58 18.26 -12.13
CA SER A 39 -7.57 16.85 -11.71
C SER A 39 -6.17 16.25 -11.82
N ARG A 40 -5.47 16.47 -12.93
CA ARG A 40 -4.09 16.03 -13.13
C ARG A 40 -3.15 16.67 -12.09
N LYS A 41 -3.26 17.97 -11.85
CA LYS A 41 -2.47 18.70 -10.83
C LYS A 41 -2.70 18.13 -9.45
N ALA A 42 -3.95 17.83 -9.09
CA ALA A 42 -4.30 17.22 -7.80
C ALA A 42 -3.64 15.84 -7.63
N VAL A 43 -3.81 14.94 -8.61
CA VAL A 43 -3.22 13.59 -8.57
C VAL A 43 -1.70 13.62 -8.47
N LEU A 44 -1.02 14.49 -9.26
CA LEU A 44 0.43 14.65 -9.18
C LEU A 44 0.87 15.27 -7.85
N THR A 45 0.07 16.15 -7.26
CA THR A 45 0.35 16.70 -5.93
C THR A 45 0.26 15.61 -4.86
N PHE A 46 -0.70 14.69 -4.96
CA PHE A 46 -0.78 13.54 -4.08
C PHE A 46 0.41 12.59 -4.28
N ALA A 47 0.82 12.30 -5.51
CA ALA A 47 1.99 11.48 -5.80
C ALA A 47 3.28 12.07 -5.20
N ARG A 48 3.44 13.41 -5.22
CA ARG A 48 4.54 14.10 -4.51
C ARG A 48 4.48 13.82 -3.00
N LYS A 49 3.28 13.87 -2.38
CA LYS A 49 3.10 13.53 -0.96
C LYS A 49 3.46 12.07 -0.67
N MET A 50 3.15 11.14 -1.57
CA MET A 50 3.59 9.74 -1.45
C MET A 50 5.12 9.64 -1.46
N ASN A 51 5.81 10.36 -2.35
CA ASN A 51 7.27 10.40 -2.42
C ASN A 51 7.90 11.05 -1.18
N GLU A 52 7.33 12.16 -0.68
CA GLU A 52 7.75 12.80 0.57
C GLU A 52 7.65 11.81 1.74
N LYS A 53 6.54 11.08 1.86
CA LYS A 53 6.34 10.08 2.90
C LYS A 53 7.29 8.88 2.73
N ALA A 54 7.49 8.40 1.52
CA ALA A 54 8.46 7.33 1.24
C ALA A 54 9.86 7.72 1.72
N LYS A 55 10.31 8.93 1.40
CA LYS A 55 11.61 9.46 1.87
C LYS A 55 11.67 9.60 3.39
N GLU A 56 10.59 10.11 4.03
CA GLU A 56 10.50 10.24 5.50
C GLU A 56 10.69 8.91 6.23
N ILE A 57 10.19 7.82 5.66
CA ILE A 57 10.31 6.47 6.25
C ILE A 57 11.54 5.70 5.77
N GLY A 58 12.47 6.37 5.06
CA GLY A 58 13.76 5.81 4.66
C GLY A 58 13.79 5.07 3.33
N CYS A 59 12.80 5.26 2.46
CA CYS A 59 12.83 4.71 1.09
C CYS A 59 13.70 5.57 0.19
N GLU A 60 14.80 5.01 -0.29
CA GLU A 60 15.80 5.75 -1.08
C GLU A 60 15.66 5.53 -2.59
N ASN A 61 15.09 4.40 -3.00
CA ASN A 61 15.00 3.96 -4.39
C ASN A 61 13.56 3.77 -4.86
N THR A 62 12.69 4.68 -4.43
CA THR A 62 11.26 4.67 -4.76
C THR A 62 10.88 5.98 -5.41
N PHE A 63 10.12 5.90 -6.50
CA PHE A 63 9.53 7.05 -7.16
C PHE A 63 8.11 6.76 -7.62
N PHE A 64 7.14 7.36 -6.94
CA PHE A 64 5.73 7.23 -7.26
C PHE A 64 5.26 8.33 -8.21
N ILE A 65 4.55 7.94 -9.28
CA ILE A 65 3.92 8.83 -10.26
C ILE A 65 2.40 8.65 -10.19
N THR A 66 1.94 7.42 -10.04
CA THR A 66 0.52 7.08 -9.99
C THR A 66 0.11 6.60 -8.60
N PRO A 67 -1.13 6.89 -8.15
CA PRO A 67 -1.60 6.47 -6.83
C PRO A 67 -2.03 4.98 -6.80
N ASN A 68 -2.28 4.38 -7.96
CA ASN A 68 -2.78 3.01 -8.11
C ASN A 68 -1.69 2.00 -8.49
N GLY A 69 -0.44 2.44 -8.71
CA GLY A 69 0.68 1.56 -9.03
C GLY A 69 0.74 1.12 -10.50
N LEU A 70 -0.04 1.73 -11.38
CA LEU A 70 0.09 1.49 -12.82
C LEU A 70 1.39 2.10 -13.36
N ASP A 71 1.93 1.43 -14.38
CA ASP A 71 3.15 1.86 -15.05
C ASP A 71 3.00 3.29 -15.58
N ALA A 72 3.97 4.15 -15.28
CA ALA A 72 4.01 5.52 -15.74
C ALA A 72 5.44 6.03 -15.84
N GLU A 73 5.62 7.03 -16.68
CA GLU A 73 6.87 7.75 -16.85
C GLU A 73 6.60 9.25 -16.73
N LEU A 74 7.52 9.97 -16.14
CA LEU A 74 7.41 11.41 -15.94
C LEU A 74 8.78 12.05 -16.21
N GLU A 75 8.80 13.08 -17.05
CA GLU A 75 9.97 13.92 -17.20
C GLU A 75 10.05 14.91 -16.04
N THR A 76 11.17 14.89 -15.34
CA THR A 76 11.46 15.80 -14.23
C THR A 76 12.88 16.25 -14.31
N ASP A 77 13.10 17.56 -14.34
CA ASP A 77 14.43 18.19 -14.42
C ASP A 77 15.29 17.65 -15.59
N GLY A 78 14.66 17.45 -16.76
CA GLY A 78 15.32 16.92 -17.97
C GLY A 78 15.69 15.44 -17.87
N THR A 79 15.20 14.73 -16.85
CA THR A 79 15.42 13.30 -16.66
C THR A 79 14.09 12.56 -16.69
N GLN A 80 14.02 11.51 -17.50
CA GLN A 80 12.86 10.62 -17.52
C GLN A 80 12.92 9.66 -16.34
N LYS A 81 11.93 9.72 -15.46
CA LYS A 81 11.78 8.83 -14.32
C LYS A 81 10.61 7.88 -14.52
N GLN A 82 10.77 6.66 -14.07
CA GLN A 82 9.73 5.64 -14.09
C GLN A 82 9.08 5.50 -12.70
N HIS A 83 7.78 5.18 -12.69
CA HIS A 83 7.12 4.71 -11.49
C HIS A 83 7.77 3.40 -11.02
N SER A 84 8.46 3.43 -9.90
CA SER A 84 9.28 2.29 -9.46
C SER A 84 9.45 2.24 -7.94
N CYS A 85 9.74 1.03 -7.45
CA CYS A 85 10.03 0.78 -6.04
C CYS A 85 10.96 -0.44 -5.95
N THR A 86 11.84 -0.48 -4.95
CA THR A 86 12.61 -1.67 -4.62
C THR A 86 11.87 -2.58 -3.65
N ALA A 87 12.26 -3.84 -3.56
CA ALA A 87 11.70 -4.77 -2.57
C ALA A 87 11.98 -4.30 -1.14
N THR A 88 13.17 -3.76 -0.89
CA THR A 88 13.55 -3.20 0.41
C THR A 88 12.64 -2.03 0.80
N ASP A 89 12.43 -1.07 -0.09
CA ASP A 89 11.58 0.08 0.18
C ASP A 89 10.12 -0.34 0.37
N LEU A 90 9.63 -1.28 -0.44
CA LEU A 90 8.26 -1.79 -0.30
C LEU A 90 8.05 -2.51 1.03
N ALA A 91 9.04 -3.29 1.50
CA ALA A 91 9.02 -3.90 2.82
C ALA A 91 9.07 -2.85 3.94
N ALA A 92 9.83 -1.75 3.76
CA ALA A 92 9.86 -0.62 4.70
C ALA A 92 8.51 0.11 4.77
N ILE A 93 7.83 0.32 3.65
CA ILE A 93 6.47 0.88 3.60
C ILE A 93 5.50 -0.03 4.37
N MET A 94 5.54 -1.34 4.14
CA MET A 94 4.68 -2.28 4.87
C MET A 94 5.00 -2.28 6.38
N ARG A 95 6.27 -2.24 6.76
CA ARG A 95 6.70 -2.12 8.15
C ARG A 95 6.14 -0.86 8.80
N TYR A 96 6.21 0.28 8.12
CA TYR A 96 5.63 1.52 8.62
C TYR A 96 4.12 1.37 8.81
N CYS A 97 3.40 0.91 7.80
CA CYS A 97 1.94 0.78 7.86
C CYS A 97 1.45 -0.19 8.95
N ALA A 98 2.12 -1.34 9.09
CA ALA A 98 1.67 -2.42 9.98
C ALA A 98 2.13 -2.25 11.45
N PHE A 99 3.28 -1.58 11.69
CA PHE A 99 3.88 -1.57 13.02
C PHE A 99 4.17 -0.17 13.59
N MET A 100 4.41 0.83 12.75
CA MET A 100 4.93 2.12 13.19
C MET A 100 3.93 3.27 13.06
N SER A 101 3.04 3.20 12.07
CA SER A 101 2.07 4.28 11.79
C SER A 101 1.14 4.52 12.97
N PRO A 102 0.81 5.78 13.32
CA PRO A 102 -0.26 6.09 14.25
C PRO A 102 -1.62 5.50 13.84
N GLN A 103 -1.80 5.19 12.54
CA GLN A 103 -3.02 4.60 11.99
C GLN A 103 -2.90 3.09 11.72
N LYS A 104 -1.91 2.41 12.29
CA LYS A 104 -1.66 0.98 12.07
C LYS A 104 -2.88 0.11 12.37
N GLU A 105 -3.62 0.39 13.43
CA GLU A 105 -4.81 -0.39 13.78
C GLU A 105 -5.93 -0.25 12.72
N THR A 106 -6.13 0.96 12.21
CA THR A 106 -7.07 1.20 11.09
C THR A 106 -6.63 0.48 9.83
N PHE A 107 -5.34 0.57 9.51
CA PHE A 107 -4.74 -0.13 8.36
C PHE A 107 -4.94 -1.65 8.47
N LEU A 108 -4.59 -2.24 9.61
CA LEU A 108 -4.73 -3.68 9.86
C LEU A 108 -6.20 -4.11 9.83
N THR A 109 -7.09 -3.34 10.42
CA THR A 109 -8.54 -3.62 10.38
C THR A 109 -9.05 -3.72 8.96
N ILE A 110 -8.69 -2.74 8.10
CA ILE A 110 -9.13 -2.74 6.70
C ILE A 110 -8.50 -3.92 5.94
N THR A 111 -7.18 -4.11 6.04
CA THR A 111 -6.46 -5.09 5.22
C THR A 111 -6.69 -6.54 5.65
N ARG A 112 -7.17 -6.78 6.88
CA ARG A 112 -7.56 -8.10 7.40
C ARG A 112 -9.02 -8.44 7.16
N THR A 113 -9.85 -7.49 6.78
CA THR A 113 -11.27 -7.73 6.50
C THR A 113 -11.39 -8.72 5.34
N ALA A 114 -12.10 -9.82 5.56
CA ALA A 114 -12.28 -10.86 4.55
C ALA A 114 -13.14 -10.37 3.37
N SER A 115 -14.24 -9.66 3.69
CA SER A 115 -15.10 -9.03 2.69
C SER A 115 -15.86 -7.86 3.30
N ARG A 116 -16.23 -6.90 2.48
CA ARG A 116 -17.06 -5.77 2.86
C ARG A 116 -18.08 -5.45 1.80
N GLN A 117 -19.34 -5.31 2.18
CA GLN A 117 -20.38 -4.76 1.32
C GLN A 117 -20.62 -3.30 1.69
N PHE A 118 -20.79 -2.47 0.69
CA PHE A 118 -21.19 -1.07 0.81
C PHE A 118 -22.12 -0.69 -0.34
N TYR A 119 -22.82 0.41 -0.18
CA TYR A 119 -23.79 0.87 -1.16
C TYR A 119 -23.32 2.17 -1.79
N SER A 120 -23.71 2.39 -3.06
CA SER A 120 -23.51 3.69 -3.70
C SER A 120 -24.23 4.78 -2.92
N LEU A 121 -23.73 6.00 -3.02
CA LEU A 121 -24.46 7.18 -2.55
C LEU A 121 -25.19 7.82 -3.73
N LYS A 122 -26.38 8.32 -3.48
CA LYS A 122 -27.18 9.10 -4.42
C LYS A 122 -27.34 10.51 -3.86
N LYS A 123 -27.02 11.52 -4.65
CA LYS A 123 -27.26 12.90 -4.28
C LYS A 123 -28.75 13.21 -4.37
N ALA A 124 -29.36 13.62 -3.27
CA ALA A 124 -30.75 14.07 -3.21
C ALA A 124 -30.90 15.48 -3.78
N GLN A 125 -32.15 15.92 -4.01
CA GLN A 125 -32.44 17.26 -4.57
C GLN A 125 -32.01 18.41 -3.67
N ASP A 126 -31.99 18.19 -2.36
CA ASP A 126 -31.53 19.15 -1.35
C ASP A 126 -30.00 19.21 -1.20
N GLY A 127 -29.25 18.41 -2.00
CA GLY A 127 -27.80 18.32 -1.96
C GLY A 127 -27.24 17.35 -0.94
N THR A 128 -28.06 16.70 -0.11
CA THR A 128 -27.64 15.65 0.83
C THR A 128 -27.33 14.35 0.08
N PHE A 129 -26.69 13.41 0.77
CA PHE A 129 -26.41 12.09 0.21
C PHE A 129 -27.24 11.02 0.92
N GLU A 130 -27.94 10.25 0.12
CA GLU A 130 -28.71 9.08 0.57
C GLU A 130 -28.05 7.78 0.11
N THR A 131 -28.32 6.70 0.85
CA THR A 131 -27.87 5.36 0.43
C THR A 131 -28.61 4.96 -0.85
N GLY A 132 -27.83 4.73 -1.91
CA GLY A 132 -28.37 4.24 -3.18
C GLY A 132 -28.68 2.74 -3.15
N THR A 133 -29.22 2.23 -4.23
CA THR A 133 -29.63 0.82 -4.36
C THR A 133 -28.53 -0.10 -4.89
N ARG A 134 -27.46 0.46 -5.46
CA ARG A 134 -26.35 -0.33 -6.02
C ARG A 134 -25.45 -0.82 -4.89
N ALA A 135 -25.50 -2.12 -4.64
CA ALA A 135 -24.56 -2.78 -3.75
C ALA A 135 -23.22 -3.02 -4.46
N VAL A 136 -22.14 -2.78 -3.74
CA VAL A 136 -20.76 -3.11 -4.14
C VAL A 136 -20.17 -4.02 -3.09
N SER A 137 -19.65 -5.17 -3.50
CA SER A 137 -18.97 -6.11 -2.60
C SER A 137 -17.48 -6.10 -2.91
N ALA A 138 -16.67 -6.03 -1.86
CA ALA A 138 -15.23 -6.12 -1.95
C ALA A 138 -14.75 -7.35 -1.18
N ALA A 139 -14.06 -8.27 -1.85
CA ALA A 139 -13.46 -9.46 -1.26
C ALA A 139 -11.94 -9.31 -1.17
N ASN A 140 -11.35 -9.85 -0.12
CA ASN A 140 -9.91 -9.73 0.09
C ASN A 140 -9.13 -10.70 -0.80
N HIS A 141 -8.32 -10.16 -1.71
CA HIS A 141 -7.47 -10.94 -2.59
C HIS A 141 -6.16 -11.43 -1.94
N ASN A 142 -5.91 -11.07 -0.68
CA ASN A 142 -4.77 -11.58 0.06
C ASN A 142 -5.08 -12.96 0.66
N ALA A 143 -5.02 -14.00 -0.17
CA ALA A 143 -5.23 -15.37 0.27
C ALA A 143 -4.24 -15.80 1.38
N PHE A 144 -3.09 -15.15 1.48
CA PHE A 144 -2.04 -15.52 2.43
C PHE A 144 -2.45 -15.30 3.89
N LEU A 145 -3.44 -14.43 4.15
CA LEU A 145 -4.05 -14.28 5.48
C LEU A 145 -4.63 -15.59 6.04
N GLN A 146 -5.03 -16.52 5.16
CA GLN A 146 -5.57 -17.82 5.53
C GLN A 146 -4.57 -18.97 5.31
N MET A 147 -3.50 -18.71 4.56
CA MET A 147 -2.52 -19.74 4.20
C MET A 147 -1.40 -19.87 5.23
N MET A 148 -1.16 -18.84 6.04
CA MET A 148 -0.06 -18.83 7.01
C MET A 148 -0.48 -18.16 8.31
N ASP A 149 -0.32 -18.90 9.40
CA ASP A 149 -0.59 -18.42 10.75
C ASP A 149 0.33 -17.25 11.13
N GLY A 150 -0.24 -16.22 11.78
CA GLY A 150 0.46 -15.01 12.17
C GLY A 150 0.45 -13.88 11.12
N MET A 151 -0.12 -14.10 9.93
CA MET A 151 -0.23 -13.04 8.93
C MET A 151 -1.13 -11.90 9.40
N LEU A 152 -0.58 -10.68 9.38
CA LEU A 152 -1.28 -9.47 9.81
C LEU A 152 -1.89 -8.70 8.65
N SER A 153 -1.20 -8.63 7.53
CA SER A 153 -1.59 -7.80 6.39
C SER A 153 -0.83 -8.22 5.14
N GLY A 154 -1.31 -7.78 3.99
CA GLY A 154 -0.60 -7.88 2.73
C GLY A 154 -1.37 -7.25 1.59
N LYS A 155 -0.66 -7.00 0.50
CA LYS A 155 -1.22 -6.47 -0.74
C LYS A 155 -0.57 -7.14 -1.94
N THR A 156 -1.40 -7.54 -2.88
CA THR A 156 -0.97 -8.05 -4.19
C THR A 156 -0.94 -6.93 -5.21
N GLY A 157 -0.10 -7.06 -6.23
CA GLY A 157 -0.07 -6.19 -7.39
C GLY A 157 0.31 -6.97 -8.65
N PHE A 158 -0.07 -6.44 -9.80
CA PHE A 158 0.32 -6.96 -11.10
C PHE A 158 0.24 -5.88 -12.16
N THR A 159 1.30 -5.74 -12.94
CA THR A 159 1.29 -5.08 -14.25
C THR A 159 2.05 -5.95 -15.25
N GLY A 160 1.87 -5.71 -16.53
CA GLY A 160 2.59 -6.45 -17.57
C GLY A 160 4.11 -6.31 -17.45
N LYS A 161 4.60 -5.13 -17.04
CA LYS A 161 6.03 -4.86 -16.82
C LYS A 161 6.54 -5.44 -15.50
N ALA A 162 5.79 -5.27 -14.41
CA ALA A 162 6.24 -5.63 -13.06
C ALA A 162 6.09 -7.14 -12.74
N GLY A 163 5.20 -7.86 -13.44
CA GLY A 163 4.82 -9.21 -13.05
C GLY A 163 3.99 -9.24 -11.77
N TYR A 164 3.82 -10.42 -11.17
CA TYR A 164 3.15 -10.55 -9.88
C TYR A 164 4.04 -10.06 -8.76
N CYS A 165 3.49 -9.18 -7.93
CA CYS A 165 4.15 -8.63 -6.77
C CYS A 165 3.32 -8.91 -5.51
N TYR A 166 3.98 -9.02 -4.38
CA TYR A 166 3.37 -9.18 -3.08
C TYR A 166 4.18 -8.47 -2.00
N VAL A 167 3.50 -7.84 -1.08
CA VAL A 167 4.08 -7.33 0.16
C VAL A 167 3.23 -7.80 1.32
N GLY A 168 3.84 -8.23 2.41
CA GLY A 168 3.13 -8.75 3.58
C GLY A 168 3.82 -8.46 4.89
N ALA A 169 3.04 -8.53 5.97
CA ALA A 169 3.51 -8.41 7.35
C ALA A 169 3.00 -9.60 8.17
N LEU A 170 3.87 -10.17 8.99
CA LEU A 170 3.59 -11.30 9.87
C LEU A 170 4.11 -11.02 11.27
N THR A 171 3.36 -11.48 12.29
CA THR A 171 3.85 -11.63 13.65
C THR A 171 3.52 -13.03 14.15
N LYS A 172 4.52 -13.76 14.63
CA LYS A 172 4.35 -15.07 15.23
C LYS A 172 5.27 -15.21 16.46
N GLY A 173 4.66 -15.38 17.62
CA GLY A 173 5.38 -15.27 18.88
C GLY A 173 5.96 -13.87 19.06
N GLU A 174 7.23 -13.80 19.38
CA GLU A 174 7.97 -12.53 19.52
C GLU A 174 8.59 -12.01 18.22
N LYS A 175 8.45 -12.77 17.12
CA LYS A 175 9.05 -12.43 15.82
C LYS A 175 8.06 -11.70 14.94
N SER A 176 8.50 -10.58 14.36
CA SER A 176 7.73 -9.80 13.38
C SER A 176 8.56 -9.57 12.13
N PHE A 177 7.97 -9.83 10.97
CA PHE A 177 8.61 -9.70 9.67
C PHE A 177 7.74 -8.93 8.70
N THR A 178 8.40 -8.22 7.80
CA THR A 178 7.82 -7.77 6.54
C THR A 178 8.58 -8.38 5.38
N ILE A 179 7.84 -8.78 4.36
CA ILE A 179 8.40 -9.32 3.13
C ILE A 179 7.89 -8.53 1.93
N ALA A 180 8.71 -8.48 0.90
CA ALA A 180 8.30 -7.96 -0.40
C ALA A 180 8.89 -8.82 -1.51
N LEU A 181 8.03 -9.19 -2.45
CA LEU A 181 8.37 -9.95 -3.65
C LEU A 181 7.96 -9.12 -4.87
N LEU A 182 8.90 -8.92 -5.76
CA LEU A 182 8.70 -8.24 -7.03
C LEU A 182 9.00 -9.21 -8.18
N ALA A 183 8.31 -9.06 -9.30
CA ALA A 183 8.50 -9.88 -10.50
C ALA A 183 8.40 -11.40 -10.23
N CYS A 184 7.51 -11.80 -9.33
CA CYS A 184 7.33 -13.19 -8.90
C CYS A 184 6.34 -13.93 -9.82
N GLY A 185 6.71 -14.03 -11.11
CA GLY A 185 5.93 -14.70 -12.16
C GLY A 185 5.04 -13.75 -12.99
N TRP A 186 4.56 -14.31 -14.10
CA TRP A 186 3.64 -13.68 -15.04
C TRP A 186 2.38 -14.55 -15.21
N PRO A 187 1.44 -14.25 -16.08
CA PRO A 187 0.08 -14.80 -16.07
C PRO A 187 -0.08 -16.32 -15.84
N ASN A 188 0.85 -17.13 -16.31
CA ASN A 188 0.81 -18.59 -16.11
C ASN A 188 1.31 -19.04 -14.73
N ASN A 189 1.91 -18.12 -13.93
CA ASN A 189 2.61 -18.43 -12.68
C ASN A 189 2.07 -17.60 -11.50
N ARG A 190 0.80 -17.25 -11.51
CA ARG A 190 0.17 -16.36 -10.52
C ARG A 190 0.24 -16.84 -9.06
N THR A 191 0.54 -18.11 -8.83
CA THR A 191 0.60 -18.72 -7.48
C THR A 191 2.02 -18.74 -6.90
N TRP A 192 3.06 -18.50 -7.69
CA TRP A 192 4.44 -18.54 -7.25
C TRP A 192 4.71 -17.57 -6.09
N LYS A 193 4.14 -16.38 -6.13
CA LYS A 193 4.25 -15.41 -5.03
C LYS A 193 3.83 -15.98 -3.67
N TRP A 194 2.87 -16.90 -3.62
CA TRP A 194 2.44 -17.54 -2.37
C TRP A 194 3.44 -18.56 -1.87
N HIS A 195 3.99 -19.35 -2.77
CA HIS A 195 5.04 -20.30 -2.47
C HIS A 195 6.29 -19.59 -1.95
N ASP A 196 6.78 -18.62 -2.68
CA ASP A 196 8.02 -17.92 -2.34
C ASP A 196 7.86 -17.06 -1.08
N ALA A 197 6.68 -16.43 -0.88
CA ALA A 197 6.37 -15.73 0.34
C ALA A 197 6.41 -16.65 1.57
N ARG A 198 5.89 -17.86 1.44
CA ARG A 198 5.93 -18.87 2.50
C ARG A 198 7.37 -19.24 2.85
N LEU A 199 8.18 -19.59 1.84
CA LEU A 199 9.58 -19.95 2.06
C LEU A 199 10.38 -18.85 2.76
N LEU A 200 10.20 -17.59 2.35
CA LEU A 200 10.88 -16.46 2.98
C LEU A 200 10.47 -16.26 4.44
N LEU A 201 9.18 -16.39 4.74
CA LEU A 201 8.68 -16.23 6.11
C LEU A 201 9.10 -17.40 7.00
N GLU A 202 9.02 -18.64 6.52
CA GLU A 202 9.49 -19.83 7.23
C GLU A 202 10.99 -19.71 7.52
N TYR A 203 11.81 -19.36 6.54
CA TYR A 203 13.23 -19.06 6.74
C TYR A 203 13.45 -17.97 7.80
N GLY A 204 12.70 -16.87 7.75
CA GLY A 204 12.79 -15.81 8.75
C GLY A 204 12.45 -16.30 10.16
N LEU A 205 11.41 -17.10 10.31
CA LEU A 205 10.99 -17.66 11.60
C LEU A 205 12.02 -18.64 12.18
N GLU A 206 12.72 -19.40 11.34
CA GLU A 206 13.73 -20.38 11.76
C GLU A 206 15.10 -19.76 11.98
N ALA A 207 15.55 -18.90 11.04
CA ALA A 207 16.94 -18.42 11.01
C ALA A 207 17.21 -17.21 11.90
N PHE A 208 16.20 -16.41 12.24
CA PHE A 208 16.38 -15.17 12.98
C PHE A 208 15.81 -15.24 14.39
N ASP A 209 16.68 -15.16 15.38
CA ASP A 209 16.32 -14.96 16.77
C ASP A 209 16.46 -13.49 17.16
N GLN A 210 15.51 -13.00 17.96
CA GLN A 210 15.61 -11.67 18.56
C GLN A 210 16.73 -11.71 19.62
N ARG A 211 17.85 -11.04 19.36
CA ARG A 211 18.90 -10.85 20.36
C ARG A 211 18.67 -9.50 21.03
N SER A 212 18.45 -9.48 22.34
CA SER A 212 18.57 -8.26 23.11
C SER A 212 20.05 -7.84 23.07
N LEU A 213 20.34 -6.64 22.56
CA LEU A 213 21.64 -6.03 22.74
C LEU A 213 21.78 -5.73 24.23
N GLN A 214 22.57 -6.54 24.94
CA GLN A 214 23.01 -6.17 26.28
C GLN A 214 23.86 -4.89 26.13
N GLN A 215 23.45 -3.83 26.79
CA GLN A 215 24.25 -2.64 26.88
C GLN A 215 25.56 -3.05 27.55
N PRO A 216 26.74 -2.84 26.93
CA PRO A 216 27.97 -3.20 27.59
C PRO A 216 28.06 -2.40 28.90
N ASP A 217 28.45 -3.06 30.00
CA ASP A 217 28.75 -2.41 31.26
C ASP A 217 29.89 -1.40 31.03
N LEU A 218 29.52 -0.14 30.89
CA LEU A 218 30.50 0.93 30.83
C LEU A 218 31.15 1.06 32.20
N PRO A 219 32.48 1.14 32.26
CA PRO A 219 33.17 1.34 33.53
C PRO A 219 32.63 2.59 34.22
N LYS A 220 32.26 2.47 35.49
CA LYS A 220 31.62 3.54 36.27
C LYS A 220 32.53 4.69 36.65
N THR A 221 33.79 4.67 36.20
CA THR A 221 34.78 5.73 36.50
C THR A 221 35.76 5.92 35.36
N LEU A 222 35.84 7.15 34.88
CA LEU A 222 37.08 7.75 34.45
C LEU A 222 37.73 8.39 35.65
#